data_d62cd54fdba7b780c51beee208101077
#
_entry.id   d62cd54fdba7b780c51beee208101077
#
_cell.length_a   1.000
_cell.length_b   1.000
_cell.length_c   1.000
_cell.angle_alpha   90.00
_cell.angle_beta   90.00
_cell.angle_gamma   90.00
#
_symmetry.space_group_name_H-M   'P 1'
#
loop_
_entity.id
_entity.type
_entity.pdbx_description
1 polymer ?
#
loop_
_entity_poly.entity_id
_entity_poly.type
_entity_poly.pdbx_seq_one_letter_code
_entity_poly.pdbx_strand_id
1 'polypeptide(L)'
;HDALPISLRSQEPVRQLKPQDVARFSLRDTINRVYKSAKVKHQKSSSKKLIVYEADGGTRESDKKLKGGKVTSADSLKVNSRVSDPDSARIKADSALARHNEYQQNGSLTLTGTPQLTAGNKIELVGFGQLSGPWLITTARHAFDRNSGYTTELEVARGPVTRGKKQKTQKLTVYHPDGSTSTVIKEKKK
;
A
#
# COMPACT_ATOMS: atom_id res chain seq x y z
N HIS A 1 -3.85 -14.69 5.74
CA HIS A 1 -2.85 -14.77 4.69
C HIS A 1 -2.59 -13.36 4.18
N ASP A 2 -1.67 -12.82 4.42
CA ASP A 2 -0.28 -12.42 4.41
C ASP A 2 -0.18 -11.05 3.77
N ALA A 3 -0.37 -10.01 4.61
CA ALA A 3 0.24 -8.73 4.28
C ALA A 3 1.75 -8.98 4.27
N LEU A 4 2.42 -8.67 3.17
CA LEU A 4 3.87 -8.76 3.06
C LEU A 4 4.52 -8.10 4.28
N PRO A 5 5.50 -8.75 4.92
CA PRO A 5 6.15 -8.20 6.10
C PRO A 5 6.65 -6.79 5.82
N ILE A 6 6.49 -5.90 6.78
CA ILE A 6 6.94 -4.50 6.70
C ILE A 6 8.44 -4.41 6.33
N SER A 7 9.22 -5.42 6.69
CA SER A 7 10.63 -5.55 6.35
C SER A 7 10.90 -5.58 4.84
N LEU A 8 10.02 -6.19 4.04
CA LEU A 8 10.17 -6.22 2.58
C LEU A 8 9.95 -4.84 1.95
N ARG A 9 9.19 -3.96 2.59
CA ARG A 9 8.94 -2.60 2.10
C ARG A 9 10.13 -1.65 2.28
N SER A 10 11.05 -1.95 3.19
CA SER A 10 12.23 -1.13 3.49
C SER A 10 13.49 -1.56 2.74
N GLN A 11 13.45 -2.68 2.01
CA GLN A 11 14.61 -3.16 1.27
C GLN A 11 14.98 -2.23 0.11
N GLU A 12 16.27 -2.13 -0.15
CA GLU A 12 16.82 -1.47 -1.34
C GLU A 12 16.46 -2.26 -2.61
N PRO A 13 16.26 -1.59 -3.75
CA PRO A 13 16.03 -2.27 -5.02
C PRO A 13 17.24 -3.12 -5.42
N VAL A 14 17.00 -4.38 -5.75
CA VAL A 14 18.06 -5.32 -6.20
C VAL A 14 18.60 -4.92 -7.57
N ARG A 15 17.77 -4.33 -8.43
CA ARG A 15 18.15 -3.93 -9.78
C ARG A 15 17.32 -2.75 -10.25
N GLN A 16 17.97 -1.88 -11.03
CA GLN A 16 17.31 -0.86 -11.83
C GLN A 16 17.04 -1.40 -13.24
N LEU A 17 15.83 -1.19 -13.75
CA LEU A 17 15.40 -1.60 -15.08
C LEU A 17 14.95 -0.38 -15.88
N LYS A 18 15.46 -0.29 -17.11
CA LYS A 18 15.03 0.70 -18.11
C LYS A 18 14.15 0.04 -19.16
N PRO A 19 13.37 0.78 -19.97
CA PRO A 19 12.56 0.21 -21.03
C PRO A 19 13.35 -0.68 -22.01
N GLN A 20 14.60 -0.35 -22.27
CA GLN A 20 15.49 -1.13 -23.14
C GLN A 20 15.92 -2.48 -22.55
N ASP A 21 15.88 -2.64 -21.23
CA ASP A 21 16.25 -3.88 -20.55
C ASP A 21 15.08 -4.88 -20.50
N VAL A 22 13.88 -4.46 -20.92
CA VAL A 22 12.65 -5.22 -20.81
C VAL A 22 12.15 -5.55 -22.21
N ALA A 23 12.02 -6.85 -22.53
CA ALA A 23 11.53 -7.30 -23.83
C ALA A 23 10.05 -6.94 -24.03
N ARG A 24 9.25 -7.03 -22.97
CA ARG A 24 7.83 -6.68 -22.98
C ARG A 24 7.40 -6.22 -21.60
N PHE A 25 6.54 -5.19 -21.54
CA PHE A 25 5.94 -4.76 -20.30
C PHE A 25 4.48 -4.36 -20.47
N SER A 26 3.71 -4.54 -19.42
CA SER A 26 2.34 -4.04 -19.29
C SER A 26 2.17 -3.53 -17.87
N LEU A 27 2.05 -2.21 -17.71
CA LEU A 27 1.90 -1.57 -16.40
C LEU A 27 0.54 -0.88 -16.36
N ARG A 28 -0.18 -1.10 -15.27
CA ARG A 28 -1.52 -0.56 -15.04
C ARG A 28 -1.54 0.25 -13.76
N ASP A 29 -2.18 1.40 -13.81
CA ASP A 29 -2.56 2.20 -12.65
C ASP A 29 -4.08 2.27 -12.58
N THR A 30 -4.66 1.94 -11.43
CA THR A 30 -6.11 1.93 -11.25
C THR A 30 -6.49 2.71 -9.99
N ILE A 31 -7.56 3.50 -10.09
CA ILE A 31 -8.19 4.18 -8.98
C ILE A 31 -9.33 3.34 -8.37
N ASN A 32 -9.78 2.31 -9.08
CA ASN A 32 -10.83 1.43 -8.60
C ASN A 32 -10.37 0.68 -7.35
N ARG A 33 -11.21 0.69 -6.31
CA ARG A 33 -10.94 0.05 -5.01
C ARG A 33 -9.74 0.65 -4.24
N VAL A 34 -9.33 1.86 -4.59
CA VAL A 34 -8.34 2.61 -3.82
C VAL A 34 -9.08 3.47 -2.82
N TYR A 35 -8.77 3.29 -1.54
CA TYR A 35 -9.43 4.01 -0.45
C TYR A 35 -8.51 5.10 0.09
N LYS A 36 -9.09 6.28 0.32
CA LYS A 36 -8.38 7.40 0.96
C LYS A 36 -8.16 7.14 2.44
N SER A 37 -9.17 6.58 3.10
CA SER A 37 -9.13 6.32 4.53
C SER A 37 -9.78 5.00 4.88
N ALA A 38 -9.44 4.44 6.04
CA ALA A 38 -10.12 3.29 6.62
C ALA A 38 -10.68 3.65 7.99
N LYS A 39 -11.93 3.27 8.24
CA LYS A 39 -12.63 3.48 9.52
C LYS A 39 -12.91 2.15 10.18
N VAL A 40 -12.39 1.95 11.37
CA VAL A 40 -12.71 0.82 12.24
C VAL A 40 -13.62 1.30 13.36
N LYS A 41 -14.77 0.63 13.51
CA LYS A 41 -15.70 0.88 14.61
C LYS A 41 -15.61 -0.24 15.62
N HIS A 42 -15.48 0.10 16.89
CA HIS A 42 -15.49 -0.85 17.99
C HIS A 42 -16.44 -0.38 19.09
N GLN A 43 -17.34 -1.27 19.49
CA GLN A 43 -18.20 -1.05 20.64
C GLN A 43 -17.75 -1.91 21.81
N LYS A 44 -17.33 -1.27 22.91
CA LYS A 44 -16.96 -1.96 24.13
C LYS A 44 -18.24 -2.20 24.94
N SER A 45 -18.73 -3.45 24.96
CA SER A 45 -19.99 -3.84 25.61
C SER A 45 -20.04 -3.49 27.09
N SER A 46 -18.92 -3.66 27.80
CA SER A 46 -18.84 -3.40 29.24
C SER A 46 -19.02 -1.91 29.63
N SER A 47 -18.67 -0.98 28.74
CA SER A 47 -18.74 0.46 29.01
C SER A 47 -19.70 1.19 28.10
N LYS A 48 -20.41 0.49 27.19
CA LYS A 48 -21.34 1.05 26.19
C LYS A 48 -20.72 2.18 25.34
N LYS A 49 -19.38 2.22 25.24
CA LYS A 49 -18.63 3.23 24.47
C LYS A 49 -18.36 2.75 23.06
N LEU A 50 -18.62 3.62 22.09
CA LEU A 50 -18.25 3.40 20.69
C LEU A 50 -16.93 4.13 20.39
N ILE A 51 -15.93 3.39 19.97
CA ILE A 51 -14.64 3.91 19.55
C ILE A 51 -14.57 3.85 18.03
N VAL A 52 -14.28 4.98 17.41
CA VAL A 52 -14.07 5.05 15.95
C VAL A 52 -12.63 5.49 15.71
N TYR A 53 -11.87 4.64 15.03
CA TYR A 53 -10.54 4.97 14.57
C TYR A 53 -10.55 5.19 13.06
N GLU A 54 -9.91 6.26 12.60
CA GLU A 54 -9.76 6.57 11.19
C GLU A 54 -8.27 6.60 10.82
N ALA A 55 -7.88 5.75 9.88
CA ALA A 55 -6.56 5.75 9.27
C ALA A 55 -6.60 6.47 7.93
N ASP A 56 -5.61 7.31 7.66
CA ASP A 56 -5.45 7.99 6.36
C ASP A 56 -4.48 7.20 5.47
N GLY A 57 -4.87 6.95 4.23
CA GLY A 57 -4.09 6.17 3.25
C GLY A 57 -2.85 6.85 2.71
N GLY A 58 -2.64 8.10 3.08
CA GLY A 58 -1.52 8.89 2.56
C GLY A 58 -1.65 9.24 1.07
N THR A 59 -0.71 10.03 0.59
CA THR A 59 -0.62 10.43 -0.82
C THR A 59 0.68 9.88 -1.39
N ARG A 60 0.66 9.34 -2.60
CA ARG A 60 1.88 8.96 -3.31
C ARG A 60 2.78 10.18 -3.55
N GLU A 61 4.08 9.97 -3.51
CA GLU A 61 5.04 11.04 -3.78
C GLU A 61 5.02 11.48 -5.25
N SER A 62 4.69 10.55 -6.16
CA SER A 62 4.43 10.84 -7.57
C SER A 62 3.27 11.83 -7.76
N ASP A 63 2.24 11.73 -6.94
CA ASP A 63 1.05 12.58 -7.04
C ASP A 63 1.32 14.03 -6.59
N LYS A 64 2.38 14.26 -5.81
CA LYS A 64 2.81 15.60 -5.39
C LYS A 64 3.52 16.38 -6.48
N LYS A 65 4.12 15.67 -7.45
CA LYS A 65 4.86 16.29 -8.56
C LYS A 65 3.97 16.65 -9.75
N LEU A 66 2.74 16.15 -9.77
CA LEU A 66 1.78 16.45 -10.83
C LEU A 66 1.16 17.84 -10.61
N LYS A 67 1.50 18.79 -11.48
CA LYS A 67 0.93 20.15 -11.51
C LYS A 67 -0.55 20.19 -11.95
N GLY A 68 -1.20 19.09 -12.22
CA GLY A 68 -2.51 19.01 -12.86
C GLY A 68 -3.66 18.51 -12.00
N GLY A 69 -3.51 18.52 -10.69
CA GLY A 69 -4.59 18.05 -9.82
C GLY A 69 -4.41 16.60 -9.36
N LYS A 70 -4.65 16.43 -8.10
CA LYS A 70 -4.50 15.20 -7.36
C LYS A 70 -5.72 14.32 -7.60
N VAL A 71 -5.61 13.34 -8.46
CA VAL A 71 -6.65 12.32 -8.57
C VAL A 71 -6.53 11.38 -7.38
N THR A 72 -7.33 11.62 -6.37
CA THR A 72 -7.41 10.75 -5.19
C THR A 72 -8.84 10.24 -5.06
N SER A 73 -8.99 8.95 -4.76
CA SER A 73 -10.28 8.43 -4.34
C SER A 73 -10.73 9.16 -3.07
N ALA A 74 -12.00 9.51 -3.00
CA ALA A 74 -12.63 10.06 -1.80
C ALA A 74 -13.20 8.95 -0.90
N ASP A 75 -13.11 7.70 -1.33
CA ASP A 75 -13.76 6.57 -0.69
C ASP A 75 -13.12 6.20 0.64
N SER A 76 -13.96 5.81 1.58
CA SER A 76 -13.57 5.36 2.91
C SER A 76 -13.92 3.88 3.11
N LEU A 77 -12.91 3.08 3.43
CA LEU A 77 -13.09 1.67 3.74
C LEU A 77 -13.68 1.52 5.15
N LYS A 78 -14.87 0.95 5.23
CA LYS A 78 -15.50 0.61 6.52
C LYS A 78 -15.10 -0.81 6.92
N VAL A 79 -14.36 -0.94 8.03
CA VAL A 79 -13.92 -2.23 8.56
C VAL A 79 -14.76 -2.56 9.79
N ASN A 80 -15.65 -3.53 9.65
CA ASN A 80 -16.43 -4.06 10.77
C ASN A 80 -15.63 -5.21 11.41
N SER A 81 -14.94 -4.92 12.48
CA SER A 81 -14.11 -5.91 13.18
C SER A 81 -14.24 -5.72 14.68
N ARG A 82 -14.36 -6.83 15.41
CA ARG A 82 -14.24 -6.81 16.87
C ARG A 82 -12.80 -6.48 17.24
N VAL A 83 -12.61 -5.46 18.05
CA VAL A 83 -11.33 -5.02 18.55
C VAL A 83 -11.44 -4.81 20.04
N SER A 84 -10.45 -5.24 20.79
CA SER A 84 -10.45 -5.15 22.25
C SER A 84 -10.02 -3.77 22.74
N ASP A 85 -9.16 -3.09 21.97
CA ASP A 85 -8.53 -1.85 22.39
C ASP A 85 -8.28 -0.91 21.17
N PRO A 86 -7.99 0.38 21.44
CA PRO A 86 -7.75 1.37 20.38
C PRO A 86 -6.53 1.09 19.50
N ASP A 87 -5.47 0.48 20.07
CA ASP A 87 -4.25 0.18 19.32
C ASP A 87 -4.49 -0.95 18.32
N SER A 88 -5.25 -1.98 18.71
CA SER A 88 -5.71 -3.03 17.79
C SER A 88 -6.61 -2.47 16.69
N ALA A 89 -7.46 -1.50 16.99
CA ALA A 89 -8.28 -0.82 15.99
C ALA A 89 -7.42 -0.10 14.96
N ARG A 90 -6.38 0.58 15.41
CA ARG A 90 -5.41 1.26 14.56
C ARG A 90 -4.70 0.29 13.64
N ILE A 91 -4.09 -0.77 14.20
CA ILE A 91 -3.34 -1.77 13.42
C ILE A 91 -4.23 -2.40 12.36
N LYS A 92 -5.47 -2.72 12.72
CA LYS A 92 -6.43 -3.30 11.76
C LYS A 92 -6.83 -2.32 10.65
N ALA A 93 -7.05 -1.06 10.98
CA ALA A 93 -7.37 -0.03 9.99
C ALA A 93 -6.21 0.18 9.01
N ASP A 94 -4.99 0.36 9.54
CA ASP A 94 -3.79 0.56 8.74
C ASP A 94 -3.49 -0.65 7.85
N SER A 95 -3.62 -1.86 8.39
CA SER A 95 -3.41 -3.10 7.63
C SER A 95 -4.46 -3.33 6.55
N ALA A 96 -5.72 -3.07 6.85
CA ALA A 96 -6.80 -3.20 5.88
C ALA A 96 -6.61 -2.21 4.72
N LEU A 97 -6.30 -0.96 5.05
CA LEU A 97 -6.06 0.08 4.05
C LEU A 97 -4.83 -0.23 3.19
N ALA A 98 -3.73 -0.66 3.80
CA ALA A 98 -2.52 -1.05 3.10
C ALA A 98 -2.78 -2.22 2.14
N ARG A 99 -3.53 -3.24 2.58
CA ARG A 99 -3.87 -4.41 1.76
C ARG A 99 -4.73 -4.03 0.56
N HIS A 100 -5.76 -3.21 0.74
CA HIS A 100 -6.63 -2.79 -0.36
C HIS A 100 -5.90 -1.92 -1.38
N ASN A 101 -4.99 -1.07 -0.94
CA ASN A 101 -4.27 -0.15 -1.80
C ASN A 101 -2.97 -0.74 -2.36
N GLU A 102 -2.57 -1.95 -1.95
CA GLU A 102 -1.32 -2.59 -2.36
C GLU A 102 -1.20 -2.80 -3.86
N TYR A 103 -2.32 -3.18 -4.49
CA TYR A 103 -2.39 -3.47 -5.92
C TYR A 103 -2.92 -2.31 -6.75
N GLN A 104 -2.84 -1.09 -6.24
CA GLN A 104 -3.27 0.08 -7.00
C GLN A 104 -2.51 0.19 -8.32
N GLN A 105 -1.21 -0.06 -8.30
CA GLN A 105 -0.40 -0.18 -9.49
C GLN A 105 0.12 -1.61 -9.58
N ASN A 106 -0.14 -2.25 -10.70
CA ASN A 106 0.31 -3.60 -10.98
C ASN A 106 0.73 -3.73 -12.44
N GLY A 107 1.41 -4.79 -12.75
CA GLY A 107 1.81 -5.08 -14.12
C GLY A 107 2.68 -6.29 -14.25
N SER A 108 3.05 -6.56 -15.48
CA SER A 108 3.94 -7.64 -15.86
C SER A 108 5.12 -7.11 -16.68
N LEU A 109 6.27 -7.71 -16.46
CA LEU A 109 7.52 -7.43 -17.17
C LEU A 109 8.10 -8.76 -17.66
N THR A 110 8.54 -8.80 -18.90
CA THR A 110 9.27 -9.94 -19.46
C THR A 110 10.69 -9.49 -19.81
N LEU A 111 11.67 -10.19 -19.26
CA LEU A 111 13.10 -9.89 -19.42
C LEU A 111 13.81 -11.11 -19.99
N THR A 112 14.99 -10.88 -20.58
CA THR A 112 15.96 -11.95 -20.79
C THR A 112 16.36 -12.54 -19.44
N GLY A 113 16.65 -13.82 -19.38
CA GLY A 113 16.84 -14.57 -18.15
C GLY A 113 17.71 -13.88 -17.12
N THR A 114 17.12 -13.58 -15.99
CA THR A 114 17.78 -12.89 -14.87
C THR A 114 17.45 -13.63 -13.57
N PRO A 115 18.27 -14.61 -13.15
CA PRO A 115 17.97 -15.49 -12.03
C PRO A 115 17.91 -14.80 -10.65
N GLN A 116 18.48 -13.60 -10.56
CA GLN A 116 18.53 -12.84 -9.31
C GLN A 116 17.18 -12.20 -8.93
N LEU A 117 16.24 -12.10 -9.87
CA LEU A 117 14.95 -11.47 -9.65
C LEU A 117 13.96 -12.52 -9.17
N THR A 118 13.71 -12.53 -7.87
CA THR A 118 12.78 -13.45 -7.20
C THR A 118 11.63 -12.70 -6.55
N ALA A 119 10.55 -13.41 -6.27
CA ALA A 119 9.41 -12.83 -5.56
C ALA A 119 9.85 -12.31 -4.17
N GLY A 120 9.30 -11.17 -3.78
CA GLY A 120 9.66 -10.45 -2.55
C GLY A 120 10.78 -9.43 -2.73
N ASN A 121 11.57 -9.50 -3.81
CA ASN A 121 12.58 -8.49 -4.11
C ASN A 121 11.94 -7.21 -4.68
N LYS A 122 12.65 -6.09 -4.51
CA LYS A 122 12.28 -4.83 -5.16
C LYS A 122 13.14 -4.57 -6.38
N ILE A 123 12.51 -3.98 -7.37
CA ILE A 123 13.16 -3.42 -8.55
C ILE A 123 12.83 -1.93 -8.64
N GLU A 124 13.69 -1.17 -9.27
CA GLU A 124 13.46 0.22 -9.59
C GLU A 124 13.26 0.38 -11.09
N LEU A 125 12.09 0.88 -11.49
CA LEU A 125 11.81 1.22 -12.89
C LEU A 125 12.26 2.65 -13.17
N VAL A 126 13.12 2.84 -14.15
CA VAL A 126 13.68 4.14 -14.57
C VAL A 126 13.31 4.41 -16.01
N GLY A 127 12.74 5.58 -16.30
CA GLY A 127 12.35 5.94 -17.66
C GLY A 127 10.93 5.51 -18.07
N PHE A 128 10.11 5.06 -17.14
CA PHE A 128 8.70 4.68 -17.37
C PHE A 128 7.71 5.83 -17.05
N GLY A 129 8.18 7.06 -17.11
CA GLY A 129 7.36 8.23 -16.83
C GLY A 129 6.85 8.24 -15.39
N GLN A 130 5.54 8.40 -15.21
CA GLN A 130 4.90 8.41 -13.89
C GLN A 130 4.95 7.05 -13.18
N LEU A 131 5.15 5.98 -13.92
CA LEU A 131 5.27 4.62 -13.38
C LEU A 131 6.71 4.29 -12.97
N SER A 132 7.66 5.22 -13.13
CA SER A 132 9.02 5.07 -12.62
C SER A 132 9.06 5.03 -11.10
N GLY A 133 10.06 4.36 -10.55
CA GLY A 133 10.31 4.22 -9.12
C GLY A 133 10.30 2.78 -8.63
N PRO A 134 10.28 2.55 -7.31
CA PRO A 134 10.39 1.20 -6.75
C PRO A 134 9.10 0.40 -6.91
N TRP A 135 9.26 -0.85 -7.33
CA TRP A 135 8.20 -1.85 -7.47
C TRP A 135 8.59 -3.13 -6.73
N LEU A 136 7.59 -3.81 -6.16
CA LEU A 136 7.75 -5.10 -5.52
C LEU A 136 7.44 -6.20 -6.53
N ILE A 137 8.29 -7.21 -6.60
CA ILE A 137 8.03 -8.42 -7.38
C ILE A 137 7.09 -9.30 -6.55
N THR A 138 5.88 -9.52 -7.04
CA THR A 138 4.89 -10.40 -6.39
C THR A 138 5.06 -11.84 -6.85
N THR A 139 5.36 -12.02 -8.13
CA THR A 139 5.59 -13.34 -8.73
C THR A 139 6.78 -13.24 -9.67
N ALA A 140 7.68 -14.21 -9.64
CA ALA A 140 8.75 -14.36 -10.59
C ALA A 140 8.67 -15.76 -11.21
N ARG A 141 8.59 -15.82 -12.53
CA ARG A 141 8.59 -17.05 -13.29
C ARG A 141 9.83 -17.10 -14.17
N HIS A 142 10.63 -18.11 -14.01
CA HIS A 142 11.81 -18.36 -14.82
C HIS A 142 11.51 -19.53 -15.75
N ALA A 143 11.65 -19.31 -17.03
CA ALA A 143 11.42 -20.33 -18.04
C ALA A 143 12.62 -20.44 -18.97
N PHE A 144 13.00 -21.66 -19.32
CA PHE A 144 13.98 -21.95 -20.33
C PHE A 144 13.33 -22.78 -21.44
N ASP A 145 13.43 -22.27 -22.65
CA ASP A 145 12.95 -22.95 -23.85
C ASP A 145 14.04 -23.00 -24.90
N ARG A 146 14.11 -24.10 -25.64
CA ARG A 146 15.16 -24.28 -26.64
C ARG A 146 15.13 -23.23 -27.76
N ASN A 147 13.96 -22.71 -28.10
CA ASN A 147 13.79 -21.74 -29.18
C ASN A 147 13.89 -20.30 -28.70
N SER A 148 13.33 -19.98 -27.55
CA SER A 148 13.28 -18.62 -26.98
C SER A 148 14.39 -18.34 -25.96
N GLY A 149 15.13 -19.37 -25.56
CA GLY A 149 16.18 -19.25 -24.56
C GLY A 149 15.64 -19.09 -23.13
N TYR A 150 16.44 -18.46 -22.28
CA TYR A 150 16.06 -18.21 -20.89
C TYR A 150 15.32 -16.89 -20.76
N THR A 151 14.11 -16.93 -20.21
CA THR A 151 13.25 -15.77 -19.98
C THR A 151 12.85 -15.68 -18.51
N THR A 152 12.68 -14.45 -18.04
CA THR A 152 12.17 -14.14 -16.70
C THR A 152 10.91 -13.28 -16.83
N GLU A 153 9.79 -13.80 -16.37
CA GLU A 153 8.52 -13.10 -16.31
C GLU A 153 8.27 -12.67 -14.86
N LEU A 154 8.01 -11.38 -14.67
CA LEU A 154 7.77 -10.80 -13.37
C LEU A 154 6.37 -10.22 -13.32
N GLU A 155 5.63 -10.53 -12.27
CA GLU A 155 4.48 -9.75 -11.87
C GLU A 155 4.92 -8.78 -10.78
N VAL A 156 4.55 -7.52 -10.93
CA VAL A 156 4.98 -6.46 -10.04
C VAL A 156 3.79 -5.66 -9.52
N ALA A 157 3.90 -5.22 -8.30
CA ALA A 157 2.89 -4.38 -7.67
C ALA A 157 3.53 -3.22 -6.91
N ARG A 158 2.80 -2.12 -6.86
CA ARG A 158 3.17 -0.96 -6.06
C ARG A 158 1.92 -0.33 -5.47
N GLY A 159 1.79 -0.41 -4.16
CA GLY A 159 0.79 0.33 -3.39
C GLY A 159 1.18 1.79 -3.19
N PRO A 160 0.31 2.59 -2.60
CA PRO A 160 0.66 3.94 -2.21
C PRO A 160 1.87 3.90 -1.28
N VAL A 161 2.89 4.64 -1.63
CA VAL A 161 4.08 4.77 -0.78
C VAL A 161 3.69 5.58 0.44
N THR A 162 3.27 4.91 1.48
CA THR A 162 3.24 5.48 2.81
C THR A 162 4.69 5.62 3.27
N ARG A 163 5.41 6.63 2.79
CA ARG A 163 6.56 7.09 3.55
C ARG A 163 6.02 7.46 4.92
N GLY A 164 6.59 6.85 5.95
CA GLY A 164 6.28 7.15 7.35
C GLY A 164 6.49 8.60 7.71
N LYS A 165 5.80 9.51 7.05
CA LYS A 165 5.51 10.81 7.59
C LYS A 165 4.72 10.53 8.84
N LYS A 166 5.36 10.78 9.99
CA LYS A 166 4.74 10.93 11.28
C LYS A 166 3.30 11.36 11.04
N GLN A 167 2.35 10.45 11.28
CA GLN A 167 0.95 10.83 11.30
C GLN A 167 0.87 11.93 12.35
N LYS A 168 0.73 13.18 11.90
CA LYS A 168 0.80 14.34 12.79
C LYS A 168 -0.36 14.37 13.77
N THR A 169 -1.44 13.66 13.46
CA THR A 169 -2.62 13.66 14.33
C THR A 169 -3.41 12.36 14.15
N GLN A 170 -3.58 11.65 15.25
CA GLN A 170 -4.51 10.51 15.32
C GLN A 170 -5.80 11.02 15.95
N LYS A 171 -6.90 10.96 15.21
CA LYS A 171 -8.21 11.35 15.67
C LYS A 171 -8.94 10.13 16.21
N LEU A 172 -9.05 10.01 17.52
CA LEU A 172 -9.84 9.00 18.19
C LEU A 172 -11.12 9.67 18.70
N THR A 173 -12.28 9.29 18.17
CA THR A 173 -13.56 9.80 18.64
C THR A 173 -14.22 8.74 19.51
N VAL A 174 -14.52 9.08 20.75
CA VAL A 174 -15.23 8.25 21.72
C VAL A 174 -16.63 8.81 21.89
N TYR A 175 -17.62 7.98 21.65
CA TYR A 175 -19.03 8.30 21.90
C TYR A 175 -19.44 7.72 23.25
N HIS A 176 -19.94 8.58 24.15
CA HIS A 176 -20.41 8.20 25.48
C HIS A 176 -21.89 7.82 25.46
N PRO A 177 -22.37 7.04 26.45
CA PRO A 177 -23.77 6.65 26.54
C PRO A 177 -24.74 7.82 26.77
N ASP A 178 -24.26 8.94 27.30
CA ASP A 178 -25.02 10.18 27.53
C ASP A 178 -25.18 11.04 26.27
N GLY A 179 -24.74 10.55 25.11
CA GLY A 179 -24.80 11.27 23.84
C GLY A 179 -23.61 12.24 23.63
N SER A 180 -22.73 12.41 24.62
CA SER A 180 -21.55 13.26 24.46
C SER A 180 -20.46 12.59 23.62
N THR A 181 -19.63 13.40 22.97
CA THR A 181 -18.48 12.92 22.18
C THR A 181 -17.20 13.54 22.71
N SER A 182 -16.19 12.71 22.93
CA SER A 182 -14.83 13.18 23.23
C SER A 182 -13.89 12.81 22.10
N THR A 183 -13.12 13.79 21.62
CA THR A 183 -12.09 13.57 20.58
C THR A 183 -10.71 13.68 21.21
N VAL A 184 -9.96 12.59 21.24
CA VAL A 184 -8.59 12.57 21.71
C VAL A 184 -7.66 12.67 20.50
N ILE A 185 -6.93 13.78 20.41
CA ILE A 185 -5.89 13.99 19.43
C ILE A 185 -4.58 13.62 20.12
N LYS A 186 -4.00 12.46 19.76
CA LYS A 186 -2.66 12.10 20.24
C LYS A 186 -1.61 12.67 19.29
N GLU A 187 -0.92 13.72 19.72
CA GLU A 187 0.34 14.12 19.10
C GLU A 187 1.44 13.20 19.60
N LYS A 188 2.14 12.54 18.69
CA LYS A 188 3.37 11.84 19.05
C LYS A 188 4.42 12.87 19.40
N LYS A 189 4.75 13.01 20.68
CA LYS A 189 5.98 13.68 21.12
C LYS A 189 7.19 13.04 20.40
N LYS A 190 8.06 13.93 19.92
CA LYS A 190 9.39 13.59 19.33
C LYS A 190 10.19 12.68 20.23
#